data_6c2f6810a14db64770d6f3cc4fed6c90
#
_entry.id   6c2f6810a14db64770d6f3cc4fed6c90
#
_cell.length_a   1.000
_cell.length_b   1.000
_cell.length_c   1.000
_cell.angle_alpha   90.00
_cell.angle_beta   90.00
_cell.angle_gamma   90.00
#
_symmetry.space_group_name_H-M   'P 1'
#
loop_
_entity.id
_entity.type
_entity.pdbx_description
1 polymer ?
#
loop_
_entity_poly.entity_id
_entity_poly.type
_entity_poly.pdbx_seq_one_letter_code
_entity_poly.pdbx_strand_id
1 'polypeptide(L)'
;MKNILIIGAGRSSSSLIQYLLNKSDQEHLKITIGDLSLALAEKKANHHPNAKPIFLDIQNVAQRQNEIQNADIVISMLPAHLHIEVARDCISFKKNMVTASYISNEMKSLDALAKENGVLLLNEIGLDPGIDHMSAMKIIHEIEDKGGKMILFESFCGGLVAPESDTNLWNYKFTWAPRNVVLSGQGGVSKFIQEGTYKYIPYQKLFRRTEFLEVEEYGRFEAYANRDSLKYREIYGLQDIETLYRGTIRRVGFSKAWNMFVQLGMTDDTYIIDNSENISYREFTNLFLPYHPTDSVELKLRLYLGIDQDDIMWYKLLELDLFNPNKIVALKNATPAQILEKILSDSWTLAPEDKDMVVMYHKFGYILNGQKKEIDSNMVCIGDDQTYTAMAKTVGLPLA
;
A
#
# COMPACT_ATOMS: atom_id res chain seq x y z
N MET A 1 -24.15 20.70 -14.75
CA MET A 1 -22.80 20.49 -14.24
C MET A 1 -22.88 19.43 -13.15
N LYS A 2 -22.14 18.32 -13.25
CA LYS A 2 -22.16 17.26 -12.23
C LYS A 2 -21.14 17.57 -11.13
N ASN A 3 -21.50 17.34 -9.89
CA ASN A 3 -20.65 17.58 -8.74
C ASN A 3 -20.01 16.26 -8.26
N ILE A 4 -18.69 16.17 -8.34
CA ILE A 4 -17.91 15.06 -7.81
C ILE A 4 -17.36 15.49 -6.44
N LEU A 5 -17.66 14.73 -5.39
CA LEU A 5 -17.08 14.92 -4.07
C LEU A 5 -15.91 13.95 -3.89
N ILE A 6 -14.71 14.49 -3.75
CA ILE A 6 -13.51 13.71 -3.38
C ILE A 6 -13.25 13.94 -1.89
N ILE A 7 -13.24 12.86 -1.10
CA ILE A 7 -12.96 12.90 0.33
C ILE A 7 -11.56 12.35 0.58
N GLY A 8 -10.63 13.22 0.92
CA GLY A 8 -9.20 12.93 1.11
C GLY A 8 -8.32 13.54 0.03
N ALA A 9 -7.49 14.52 0.43
CA ALA A 9 -6.51 15.21 -0.42
C ALA A 9 -5.08 14.69 -0.19
N GLY A 10 -4.94 13.41 0.21
CA GLY A 10 -3.66 12.76 0.52
C GLY A 10 -2.74 12.57 -0.70
N ARG A 11 -1.63 11.85 -0.49
CA ARG A 11 -0.60 11.62 -1.52
C ARG A 11 -1.18 10.95 -2.78
N SER A 12 -2.00 9.91 -2.62
CA SER A 12 -2.53 9.11 -3.74
C SER A 12 -3.65 9.80 -4.53
N SER A 13 -4.19 10.95 -4.08
CA SER A 13 -5.28 11.65 -4.77
C SER A 13 -4.81 12.67 -5.82
N SER A 14 -3.51 12.97 -5.90
CA SER A 14 -2.97 14.05 -6.75
C SER A 14 -3.34 13.88 -8.22
N SER A 15 -3.04 12.72 -8.78
CA SER A 15 -3.27 12.43 -10.21
C SER A 15 -4.76 12.33 -10.55
N LEU A 16 -5.58 11.79 -9.64
CA LEU A 16 -7.04 11.76 -9.77
C LEU A 16 -7.61 13.18 -9.85
N ILE A 17 -7.26 14.03 -8.87
CA ILE A 17 -7.78 15.40 -8.80
C ILE A 17 -7.36 16.18 -10.06
N GLN A 18 -6.07 16.11 -10.43
CA GLN A 18 -5.57 16.78 -11.63
C GLN A 18 -6.29 16.31 -12.89
N TYR A 19 -6.47 15.00 -13.06
CA TYR A 19 -7.16 14.44 -14.22
C TYR A 19 -8.59 14.95 -14.32
N LEU A 20 -9.36 14.88 -13.24
CA LEU A 20 -10.76 15.34 -13.21
C LEU A 20 -10.87 16.86 -13.43
N LEU A 21 -9.96 17.66 -12.88
CA LEU A 21 -9.92 19.10 -13.13
C LEU A 21 -9.59 19.42 -14.58
N ASN A 22 -8.62 18.74 -15.17
CA ASN A 22 -8.26 18.92 -16.60
C ASN A 22 -9.43 18.56 -17.54
N LYS A 23 -10.30 17.64 -17.14
CA LYS A 23 -11.49 17.23 -17.91
C LYS A 23 -12.75 18.02 -17.56
N SER A 24 -12.71 18.84 -16.52
CA SER A 24 -13.92 19.42 -15.93
C SER A 24 -14.71 20.35 -16.85
N ASP A 25 -14.06 21.10 -17.73
CA ASP A 25 -14.76 21.96 -18.70
C ASP A 25 -15.43 21.12 -19.79
N GLN A 26 -14.72 20.14 -20.33
CA GLN A 26 -15.20 19.24 -21.38
C GLN A 26 -16.40 18.40 -20.89
N GLU A 27 -16.29 17.84 -19.68
CA GLU A 27 -17.27 16.92 -19.09
C GLU A 27 -18.32 17.63 -18.22
N HIS A 28 -18.26 18.96 -18.14
CA HIS A 28 -19.14 19.79 -17.31
C HIS A 28 -19.16 19.34 -15.83
N LEU A 29 -17.97 19.18 -15.24
CA LEU A 29 -17.80 18.74 -13.85
C LEU A 29 -17.49 19.92 -12.93
N LYS A 30 -17.89 19.77 -11.67
CA LYS A 30 -17.46 20.56 -10.52
C LYS A 30 -16.86 19.60 -9.50
N ILE A 31 -15.65 19.89 -9.02
CA ILE A 31 -14.90 19.00 -8.15
C ILE A 31 -14.82 19.61 -6.75
N THR A 32 -15.56 19.04 -5.80
CA THR A 32 -15.44 19.39 -4.39
C THR A 32 -14.38 18.51 -3.75
N ILE A 33 -13.34 19.12 -3.16
CA ILE A 33 -12.20 18.41 -2.55
C ILE A 33 -12.26 18.66 -1.05
N GLY A 34 -12.61 17.63 -0.28
CA GLY A 34 -12.74 17.69 1.17
C GLY A 34 -11.58 16.99 1.88
N ASP A 35 -10.98 17.65 2.87
CA ASP A 35 -9.94 17.07 3.73
C ASP A 35 -9.99 17.73 5.12
N LEU A 36 -9.46 17.02 6.16
CA LEU A 36 -9.24 17.62 7.49
C LEU A 36 -8.26 18.79 7.44
N SER A 37 -7.39 18.84 6.44
CA SER A 37 -6.50 19.95 6.15
C SER A 37 -7.01 20.74 4.96
N LEU A 38 -7.67 21.87 5.22
CA LEU A 38 -8.10 22.79 4.15
C LEU A 38 -6.92 23.18 3.24
N ALA A 39 -5.73 23.41 3.83
CA ALA A 39 -4.54 23.78 3.08
C ALA A 39 -4.10 22.68 2.07
N LEU A 40 -4.28 21.40 2.41
CA LEU A 40 -4.04 20.31 1.46
C LEU A 40 -5.06 20.30 0.33
N ALA A 41 -6.33 20.50 0.64
CA ALA A 41 -7.38 20.59 -0.37
C ALA A 41 -7.17 21.78 -1.31
N GLU A 42 -6.82 22.96 -0.78
CA GLU A 42 -6.48 24.16 -1.56
C GLU A 42 -5.25 23.93 -2.46
N LYS A 43 -4.19 23.32 -1.91
CA LYS A 43 -2.99 22.98 -2.69
C LYS A 43 -3.33 22.05 -3.88
N LYS A 44 -4.21 21.05 -3.67
CA LYS A 44 -4.63 20.12 -4.74
C LYS A 44 -5.57 20.77 -5.75
N ALA A 45 -6.43 21.68 -5.30
CA ALA A 45 -7.33 22.48 -6.14
C ALA A 45 -6.55 23.42 -7.08
N ASN A 46 -5.38 23.88 -6.66
CA ASN A 46 -4.49 24.75 -7.43
C ASN A 46 -5.21 25.93 -8.10
N HIS A 47 -6.12 26.60 -7.38
CA HIS A 47 -6.94 27.72 -7.86
C HIS A 47 -7.77 27.44 -9.11
N HIS A 48 -8.02 26.17 -9.46
CA HIS A 48 -8.80 25.82 -10.65
C HIS A 48 -10.26 26.30 -10.52
N PRO A 49 -10.88 26.94 -11.54
CA PRO A 49 -12.21 27.53 -11.43
C PRO A 49 -13.33 26.52 -11.14
N ASN A 50 -13.16 25.27 -11.54
CA ASN A 50 -14.12 24.19 -11.28
C ASN A 50 -13.80 23.38 -10.02
N ALA A 51 -12.76 23.77 -9.22
CA ALA A 51 -12.44 23.17 -7.95
C ALA A 51 -13.09 23.95 -6.79
N LYS A 52 -13.60 23.22 -5.80
CA LYS A 52 -14.08 23.76 -4.54
C LYS A 52 -13.38 23.04 -3.38
N PRO A 53 -12.25 23.55 -2.87
CA PRO A 53 -11.65 22.99 -1.67
C PRO A 53 -12.46 23.32 -0.44
N ILE A 54 -12.63 22.33 0.46
CA ILE A 54 -13.36 22.50 1.72
C ILE A 54 -12.62 21.79 2.87
N PHE A 55 -12.73 22.39 4.07
CA PHE A 55 -12.48 21.63 5.29
C PHE A 55 -13.61 20.63 5.49
N LEU A 56 -13.28 19.35 5.66
CA LEU A 56 -14.26 18.29 5.86
C LEU A 56 -13.79 17.32 6.94
N ASP A 57 -14.44 17.37 8.09
CA ASP A 57 -14.31 16.35 9.12
C ASP A 57 -15.41 15.30 8.92
N ILE A 58 -15.05 14.13 8.46
CA ILE A 58 -16.01 13.04 8.22
C ILE A 58 -16.63 12.48 9.50
N GLN A 59 -16.06 12.73 10.68
CA GLN A 59 -16.67 12.37 11.95
C GLN A 59 -17.80 13.35 12.33
N ASN A 60 -17.80 14.55 11.78
CA ASN A 60 -18.93 15.46 11.86
C ASN A 60 -20.04 14.99 10.91
N VAL A 61 -21.00 14.25 11.47
CA VAL A 61 -22.09 13.62 10.71
C VAL A 61 -22.87 14.63 9.87
N ALA A 62 -23.23 15.78 10.44
CA ALA A 62 -24.02 16.79 9.73
C ALA A 62 -23.26 17.36 8.52
N GLN A 63 -21.97 17.65 8.68
CA GLN A 63 -21.15 18.17 7.61
C GLN A 63 -20.95 17.11 6.50
N ARG A 64 -20.61 15.88 6.88
CA ARG A 64 -20.43 14.76 5.95
C ARG A 64 -21.69 14.51 5.12
N GLN A 65 -22.84 14.43 5.77
CA GLN A 65 -24.14 14.20 5.12
C GLN A 65 -24.51 15.34 4.16
N ASN A 66 -24.29 16.58 4.57
CA ASN A 66 -24.55 17.74 3.70
C ASN A 66 -23.72 17.69 2.41
N GLU A 67 -22.42 17.40 2.50
CA GLU A 67 -21.56 17.34 1.31
C GLU A 67 -21.89 16.13 0.41
N ILE A 68 -22.20 14.97 0.99
CA ILE A 68 -22.63 13.79 0.23
C ILE A 68 -23.98 14.04 -0.47
N GLN A 69 -24.94 14.66 0.21
CA GLN A 69 -26.25 14.96 -0.37
C GLN A 69 -26.15 15.89 -1.60
N ASN A 70 -25.20 16.82 -1.58
CA ASN A 70 -24.96 17.78 -2.66
C ASN A 70 -24.09 17.22 -3.81
N ALA A 71 -23.54 16.01 -3.68
CA ALA A 71 -22.75 15.36 -4.71
C ALA A 71 -23.60 14.49 -5.65
N ASP A 72 -23.15 14.30 -6.87
CA ASP A 72 -23.69 13.30 -7.81
C ASP A 72 -22.98 11.96 -7.66
N ILE A 73 -21.67 11.98 -7.36
CA ILE A 73 -20.86 10.82 -7.06
C ILE A 73 -19.82 11.16 -5.98
N VAL A 74 -19.48 10.19 -5.15
CA VAL A 74 -18.50 10.32 -4.07
C VAL A 74 -17.30 9.44 -4.35
N ILE A 75 -16.09 10.01 -4.32
CA ILE A 75 -14.81 9.29 -4.38
C ILE A 75 -14.19 9.35 -3.00
N SER A 76 -14.08 8.20 -2.33
CA SER A 76 -13.53 8.11 -0.99
C SER A 76 -12.07 7.65 -1.02
N MET A 77 -11.15 8.57 -0.68
CA MET A 77 -9.70 8.37 -0.57
C MET A 77 -9.22 8.38 0.89
N LEU A 78 -10.06 7.95 1.78
CA LEU A 78 -9.86 7.91 3.23
C LEU A 78 -9.06 6.67 3.67
N PRO A 79 -8.58 6.62 4.92
CA PRO A 79 -8.18 5.37 5.56
C PRO A 79 -9.31 4.33 5.56
N ALA A 80 -8.95 3.04 5.40
CA ALA A 80 -9.88 1.95 5.13
C ALA A 80 -11.07 1.85 6.11
N HIS A 81 -10.84 2.10 7.40
CA HIS A 81 -11.87 2.01 8.45
C HIS A 81 -12.93 3.13 8.40
N LEU A 82 -12.71 4.18 7.62
CA LEU A 82 -13.61 5.32 7.52
C LEU A 82 -14.58 5.25 6.33
N HIS A 83 -14.32 4.38 5.35
CA HIS A 83 -15.18 4.25 4.17
C HIS A 83 -16.61 3.82 4.50
N ILE A 84 -16.79 3.03 5.57
CA ILE A 84 -18.09 2.47 5.93
C ILE A 84 -19.12 3.54 6.28
N GLU A 85 -18.70 4.62 6.97
CA GLU A 85 -19.58 5.73 7.33
C GLU A 85 -20.03 6.52 6.09
N VAL A 86 -19.08 6.74 5.15
CA VAL A 86 -19.39 7.40 3.87
C VAL A 86 -20.35 6.54 3.05
N ALA A 87 -20.13 5.21 2.99
CA ALA A 87 -20.98 4.29 2.24
C ALA A 87 -22.41 4.24 2.76
N ARG A 88 -22.61 4.25 4.09
CA ARG A 88 -23.94 4.30 4.70
C ARG A 88 -24.69 5.57 4.33
N ASP A 89 -24.02 6.73 4.40
CA ASP A 89 -24.63 7.99 4.00
C ASP A 89 -24.90 8.02 2.48
N CYS A 90 -24.00 7.49 1.65
CA CYS A 90 -24.22 7.37 0.21
C CYS A 90 -25.48 6.54 -0.11
N ILE A 91 -25.70 5.42 0.57
CA ILE A 91 -26.92 4.62 0.40
C ILE A 91 -28.15 5.43 0.81
N SER A 92 -28.09 6.11 1.98
CA SER A 92 -29.21 6.88 2.50
C SER A 92 -29.64 8.01 1.58
N PHE A 93 -28.67 8.65 0.90
CA PHE A 93 -28.92 9.75 -0.05
C PHE A 93 -28.97 9.31 -1.52
N LYS A 94 -28.91 8.00 -1.78
CA LYS A 94 -28.94 7.41 -3.13
C LYS A 94 -27.82 7.94 -4.03
N LYS A 95 -26.60 8.01 -3.48
CA LYS A 95 -25.39 8.45 -4.18
C LYS A 95 -24.46 7.27 -4.42
N ASN A 96 -23.87 7.20 -5.60
CA ASN A 96 -22.84 6.20 -5.89
C ASN A 96 -21.52 6.57 -5.19
N MET A 97 -20.79 5.56 -4.76
CA MET A 97 -19.46 5.73 -4.15
C MET A 97 -18.43 4.84 -4.83
N VAL A 98 -17.23 5.39 -5.04
CA VAL A 98 -16.06 4.63 -5.51
C VAL A 98 -14.88 4.78 -4.54
N THR A 99 -14.07 3.73 -4.39
CA THR A 99 -12.86 3.74 -3.57
C THR A 99 -11.83 2.72 -4.06
N ALA A 100 -10.55 3.05 -3.86
CA ALA A 100 -9.43 2.15 -4.15
C ALA A 100 -9.24 1.02 -3.11
N SER A 101 -9.93 1.10 -1.97
CA SER A 101 -9.68 0.21 -0.84
C SER A 101 -10.33 -1.16 -1.00
N TYR A 102 -9.72 -2.16 -0.35
CA TYR A 102 -10.28 -3.50 -0.23
C TYR A 102 -11.68 -3.52 0.39
N ILE A 103 -12.50 -4.46 -0.06
CA ILE A 103 -13.83 -4.71 0.52
C ILE A 103 -13.66 -5.30 1.92
N SER A 104 -14.09 -4.56 2.96
CA SER A 104 -14.20 -5.08 4.32
C SER A 104 -15.47 -5.92 4.50
N ASN A 105 -15.54 -6.72 5.57
CA ASN A 105 -16.75 -7.47 5.89
C ASN A 105 -17.96 -6.55 6.12
N GLU A 106 -17.73 -5.40 6.78
CA GLU A 106 -18.76 -4.38 7.00
C GLU A 106 -19.24 -3.78 5.68
N MET A 107 -18.32 -3.47 4.74
CA MET A 107 -18.68 -2.98 3.42
C MET A 107 -19.49 -4.03 2.64
N LYS A 108 -19.05 -5.30 2.67
CA LYS A 108 -19.77 -6.40 2.03
C LYS A 108 -21.19 -6.58 2.59
N SER A 109 -21.42 -6.32 3.88
CA SER A 109 -22.73 -6.40 4.51
C SER A 109 -23.73 -5.37 4.00
N LEU A 110 -23.26 -4.30 3.36
CA LEU A 110 -24.13 -3.25 2.78
C LEU A 110 -24.63 -3.60 1.37
N ASP A 111 -24.18 -4.70 0.74
CA ASP A 111 -24.49 -5.05 -0.64
C ASP A 111 -26.00 -5.13 -0.94
N ALA A 112 -26.75 -5.85 -0.09
CA ALA A 112 -28.19 -5.98 -0.25
C ALA A 112 -28.90 -4.62 -0.14
N LEU A 113 -28.53 -3.81 0.86
CA LEU A 113 -29.12 -2.48 1.09
C LEU A 113 -28.77 -1.50 -0.04
N ALA A 114 -27.55 -1.55 -0.55
CA ALA A 114 -27.13 -0.73 -1.70
C ALA A 114 -27.93 -1.09 -2.96
N LYS A 115 -28.11 -2.37 -3.26
CA LYS A 115 -28.93 -2.85 -4.39
C LYS A 115 -30.39 -2.43 -4.26
N GLU A 116 -31.00 -2.56 -3.09
CA GLU A 116 -32.37 -2.12 -2.82
C GLU A 116 -32.57 -0.63 -3.07
N ASN A 117 -31.57 0.19 -2.76
CA ASN A 117 -31.60 1.65 -2.96
C ASN A 117 -31.10 2.08 -4.35
N GLY A 118 -30.68 1.17 -5.21
CA GLY A 118 -30.13 1.47 -6.54
C GLY A 118 -28.80 2.20 -6.50
N VAL A 119 -27.96 1.92 -5.47
CA VAL A 119 -26.67 2.55 -5.24
C VAL A 119 -25.53 1.59 -5.61
N LEU A 120 -24.56 2.08 -6.37
CA LEU A 120 -23.30 1.39 -6.63
C LEU A 120 -22.27 1.76 -5.55
N LEU A 121 -21.74 0.75 -4.86
CA LEU A 121 -20.55 0.85 -4.02
C LEU A 121 -19.40 0.12 -4.72
N LEU A 122 -18.61 0.85 -5.54
CA LEU A 122 -17.49 0.27 -6.29
C LEU A 122 -16.22 0.38 -5.48
N ASN A 123 -15.73 -0.75 -5.01
CA ASN A 123 -14.48 -0.88 -4.25
C ASN A 123 -13.41 -1.54 -5.11
N GLU A 124 -12.17 -1.58 -4.60
CA GLU A 124 -11.05 -2.27 -5.24
C GLU A 124 -10.78 -1.78 -6.66
N ILE A 125 -10.89 -0.45 -6.88
CA ILE A 125 -10.64 0.21 -8.16
C ILE A 125 -9.43 1.14 -8.06
N GLY A 126 -8.31 0.63 -7.53
CA GLY A 126 -7.02 1.31 -7.44
C GLY A 126 -5.92 0.54 -8.14
N LEU A 127 -4.80 0.33 -7.48
CA LEU A 127 -3.64 -0.41 -8.00
C LEU A 127 -3.68 -1.88 -7.60
N ASP A 128 -3.51 -2.16 -6.33
CA ASP A 128 -3.59 -3.45 -5.63
C ASP A 128 -4.28 -3.17 -4.27
N PRO A 129 -5.62 -3.24 -4.31
CA PRO A 129 -6.51 -3.83 -5.32
C PRO A 129 -6.97 -2.87 -6.44
N GLY A 130 -7.10 -3.40 -7.64
CA GLY A 130 -7.71 -2.71 -8.80
C GLY A 130 -7.07 -3.10 -10.12
N ILE A 131 -6.01 -2.43 -10.56
CA ILE A 131 -5.31 -2.73 -11.82
C ILE A 131 -4.84 -4.19 -11.83
N ASP A 132 -4.39 -4.72 -10.69
CA ASP A 132 -4.00 -6.12 -10.53
C ASP A 132 -5.13 -7.09 -10.90
N HIS A 133 -6.35 -6.79 -10.46
CA HIS A 133 -7.53 -7.60 -10.79
C HIS A 133 -7.92 -7.48 -12.26
N MET A 134 -7.96 -6.25 -12.79
CA MET A 134 -8.38 -5.99 -14.16
C MET A 134 -7.40 -6.59 -15.17
N SER A 135 -6.08 -6.42 -14.94
CA SER A 135 -5.04 -6.98 -15.81
C SER A 135 -4.99 -8.51 -15.74
N ALA A 136 -5.17 -9.08 -14.54
CA ALA A 136 -5.23 -10.52 -14.37
C ALA A 136 -6.44 -11.12 -15.08
N MET A 137 -7.65 -10.60 -14.84
CA MET A 137 -8.88 -11.12 -15.44
C MET A 137 -8.91 -11.00 -16.97
N LYS A 138 -8.32 -9.93 -17.50
CA LYS A 138 -8.17 -9.82 -18.95
C LYS A 138 -7.44 -11.02 -19.55
N ILE A 139 -6.28 -11.39 -18.97
CA ILE A 139 -5.46 -12.50 -19.49
C ILE A 139 -6.11 -13.84 -19.17
N ILE A 140 -6.72 -14.02 -17.99
CA ILE A 140 -7.45 -15.25 -17.64
C ILE A 140 -8.56 -15.51 -18.64
N HIS A 141 -9.42 -14.53 -18.93
CA HIS A 141 -10.48 -14.67 -19.92
C HIS A 141 -9.92 -14.96 -21.33
N GLU A 142 -8.84 -14.29 -21.75
CA GLU A 142 -8.22 -14.58 -23.06
C GLU A 142 -7.68 -16.02 -23.17
N ILE A 143 -7.23 -16.61 -22.05
CA ILE A 143 -6.79 -18.02 -21.98
C ILE A 143 -8.01 -18.96 -22.05
N GLU A 144 -9.03 -18.67 -21.25
CA GLU A 144 -10.26 -19.49 -21.18
C GLU A 144 -11.04 -19.46 -22.49
N ASP A 145 -11.17 -18.31 -23.14
CA ASP A 145 -11.81 -18.15 -24.46
C ASP A 145 -11.15 -18.99 -25.55
N LYS A 146 -9.84 -19.27 -25.41
CA LYS A 146 -9.08 -20.16 -26.30
C LYS A 146 -9.18 -21.65 -25.90
N GLY A 147 -9.96 -21.96 -24.85
CA GLY A 147 -10.08 -23.32 -24.31
C GLY A 147 -8.92 -23.73 -23.39
N GLY A 148 -8.13 -22.79 -22.89
CA GLY A 148 -7.08 -23.03 -21.93
C GLY A 148 -7.64 -23.26 -20.51
N LYS A 149 -7.00 -24.15 -19.74
CA LYS A 149 -7.32 -24.38 -18.33
C LYS A 149 -6.20 -23.83 -17.47
N MET A 150 -6.52 -22.87 -16.60
CA MET A 150 -5.57 -22.30 -15.64
C MET A 150 -5.08 -23.34 -14.63
N ILE A 151 -3.77 -23.36 -14.37
CA ILE A 151 -3.12 -24.21 -13.37
C ILE A 151 -2.23 -23.42 -12.41
N LEU A 152 -1.75 -22.23 -12.84
CA LEU A 152 -0.93 -21.34 -12.02
C LEU A 152 -1.33 -19.88 -12.27
N PHE A 153 -1.47 -19.14 -11.20
CA PHE A 153 -1.55 -17.69 -11.21
C PHE A 153 -0.74 -17.10 -10.05
N GLU A 154 0.27 -16.33 -10.40
CA GLU A 154 1.06 -15.55 -9.45
C GLU A 154 0.92 -14.05 -9.77
N SER A 155 0.74 -13.24 -8.74
CA SER A 155 0.53 -11.80 -8.87
C SER A 155 1.31 -11.05 -7.81
N PHE A 156 2.25 -10.23 -8.23
CA PHE A 156 3.10 -9.45 -7.36
C PHE A 156 3.03 -7.98 -7.73
N CYS A 157 2.94 -7.10 -6.71
CA CYS A 157 2.90 -5.67 -6.90
C CYS A 157 3.72 -4.97 -5.82
N GLY A 158 4.39 -3.86 -6.17
CA GLY A 158 5.13 -3.06 -5.20
C GLY A 158 5.36 -1.63 -5.63
N GLY A 159 5.23 -0.72 -4.65
CA GLY A 159 5.72 0.65 -4.78
C GLY A 159 7.17 0.71 -4.35
N LEU A 160 8.02 1.31 -5.17
CA LEU A 160 9.46 1.35 -5.09
C LEU A 160 9.96 2.77 -5.40
N VAL A 161 11.25 3.02 -5.19
CA VAL A 161 11.91 4.22 -5.73
C VAL A 161 12.36 3.93 -7.16
N ALA A 162 12.24 4.92 -8.05
CA ALA A 162 12.75 4.80 -9.43
C ALA A 162 14.28 4.74 -9.45
N PRO A 163 14.89 4.05 -10.43
CA PRO A 163 16.35 3.86 -10.46
C PRO A 163 17.16 5.15 -10.35
N GLU A 164 16.70 6.23 -11.00
CA GLU A 164 17.36 7.54 -10.98
C GLU A 164 17.28 8.27 -9.63
N SER A 165 16.36 7.86 -8.76
CA SER A 165 16.13 8.44 -7.43
C SER A 165 16.52 7.49 -6.28
N ASP A 166 17.14 6.36 -6.63
CA ASP A 166 17.60 5.34 -5.68
C ASP A 166 18.95 5.72 -5.09
N THR A 167 18.92 6.43 -3.96
CA THR A 167 20.07 7.08 -3.35
C THR A 167 20.42 6.53 -1.96
N ASN A 168 19.79 5.43 -1.51
CA ASN A 168 20.06 4.85 -0.21
C ASN A 168 20.32 3.33 -0.29
N LEU A 169 20.98 2.79 0.73
CA LEU A 169 21.34 1.37 0.78
C LEU A 169 20.13 0.42 0.85
N TRP A 170 18.96 0.93 1.29
CA TRP A 170 17.74 0.14 1.37
C TRP A 170 17.06 -0.01 0.01
N ASN A 171 17.44 0.79 -0.99
CA ASN A 171 16.77 0.87 -2.29
C ASN A 171 15.27 1.12 -2.12
N TYR A 172 14.92 1.96 -1.16
CA TYR A 172 13.53 2.20 -0.79
C TYR A 172 13.30 3.62 -0.25
N LYS A 173 12.22 4.24 -0.68
CA LYS A 173 11.65 5.47 -0.10
C LYS A 173 10.14 5.31 0.03
N PHE A 174 9.52 6.07 0.95
CA PHE A 174 8.08 6.04 1.15
C PHE A 174 7.33 6.73 0.00
N THR A 175 6.68 5.94 -0.83
CA THR A 175 5.87 6.41 -1.96
C THR A 175 4.40 6.57 -1.61
N TRP A 176 3.96 6.00 -0.49
CA TRP A 176 2.61 6.04 0.04
C TRP A 176 2.62 6.10 1.57
N ALA A 177 1.54 5.68 2.26
CA ALA A 177 1.42 5.79 3.71
C ALA A 177 2.52 5.02 4.46
N PRO A 178 3.46 5.69 5.15
CA PRO A 178 4.57 5.04 5.85
C PRO A 178 4.09 4.00 6.86
N ARG A 179 3.01 4.29 7.59
CA ARG A 179 2.40 3.38 8.55
C ARG A 179 2.07 2.01 7.96
N ASN A 180 1.49 1.99 6.77
CA ASN A 180 1.11 0.75 6.11
C ASN A 180 2.33 -0.08 5.69
N VAL A 181 3.46 0.57 5.42
CA VAL A 181 4.74 -0.12 5.13
C VAL A 181 5.28 -0.76 6.40
N VAL A 182 5.30 -0.02 7.51
CA VAL A 182 5.79 -0.54 8.80
C VAL A 182 4.96 -1.71 9.29
N LEU A 183 3.65 -1.67 9.12
CA LEU A 183 2.72 -2.73 9.51
C LEU A 183 2.53 -3.81 8.42
N SER A 184 3.32 -3.75 7.34
CA SER A 184 3.20 -4.71 6.23
C SER A 184 3.39 -6.16 6.70
N GLY A 185 2.48 -7.04 6.29
CA GLY A 185 2.49 -8.46 6.66
C GLY A 185 1.93 -8.78 8.04
N GLN A 186 1.59 -7.79 8.85
CA GLN A 186 0.90 -8.00 10.13
C GLN A 186 -0.60 -8.29 9.93
N GLY A 187 -1.26 -8.74 11.00
CA GLY A 187 -2.70 -9.03 10.98
C GLY A 187 -3.06 -10.44 10.55
N GLY A 188 -2.11 -11.37 10.64
CA GLY A 188 -2.37 -12.79 10.45
C GLY A 188 -1.29 -13.55 9.70
N VAL A 189 -1.63 -14.77 9.32
CA VAL A 189 -0.77 -15.68 8.54
C VAL A 189 -0.98 -15.42 7.04
N SER A 190 0.11 -15.31 6.29
CA SER A 190 0.02 -15.33 4.82
C SER A 190 -0.29 -16.76 4.34
N LYS A 191 -1.30 -16.88 3.47
CA LYS A 191 -1.81 -18.17 2.97
C LYS A 191 -1.85 -18.17 1.45
N PHE A 192 -1.38 -19.25 0.85
CA PHE A 192 -1.47 -19.48 -0.59
C PHE A 192 -1.46 -20.97 -0.90
N ILE A 193 -1.68 -21.34 -2.15
CA ILE A 193 -1.52 -22.71 -2.64
C ILE A 193 -0.42 -22.72 -3.70
N GLN A 194 0.44 -23.72 -3.65
CA GLN A 194 1.54 -23.93 -4.58
C GLN A 194 1.67 -25.42 -4.91
N GLU A 195 1.53 -25.76 -6.19
CA GLU A 195 1.53 -27.14 -6.68
C GLU A 195 0.60 -28.06 -5.88
N GLY A 196 -0.65 -27.60 -5.68
CA GLY A 196 -1.68 -28.31 -4.93
C GLY A 196 -1.47 -28.36 -3.40
N THR A 197 -0.38 -27.76 -2.88
CA THR A 197 -0.08 -27.78 -1.45
C THR A 197 -0.34 -26.43 -0.81
N TYR A 198 -1.16 -26.40 0.23
CA TYR A 198 -1.39 -25.20 1.03
C TYR A 198 -0.14 -24.79 1.79
N LYS A 199 0.20 -23.52 1.73
CA LYS A 199 1.34 -22.91 2.42
C LYS A 199 0.85 -21.84 3.39
N TYR A 200 1.48 -21.80 4.55
CA TYR A 200 1.19 -20.85 5.61
C TYR A 200 2.50 -20.25 6.10
N ILE A 201 2.59 -18.91 6.09
CA ILE A 201 3.77 -18.19 6.56
C ILE A 201 3.35 -17.25 7.68
N PRO A 202 3.68 -17.54 8.94
CA PRO A 202 3.45 -16.63 10.04
C PRO A 202 4.33 -15.38 9.89
N TYR A 203 3.87 -14.25 10.43
CA TYR A 203 4.53 -12.94 10.28
C TYR A 203 6.03 -12.98 10.57
N GLN A 204 6.46 -13.63 11.65
CA GLN A 204 7.87 -13.73 12.07
C GLN A 204 8.77 -14.47 11.07
N LYS A 205 8.19 -15.15 10.08
CA LYS A 205 8.90 -15.89 9.02
C LYS A 205 8.71 -15.25 7.64
N LEU A 206 7.85 -14.25 7.52
CA LEU A 206 7.39 -13.70 6.23
C LEU A 206 8.57 -13.20 5.38
N PHE A 207 9.39 -12.34 5.94
CA PHE A 207 10.51 -11.69 5.23
C PHE A 207 11.75 -12.59 5.07
N ARG A 208 11.68 -13.82 5.57
CA ARG A 208 12.72 -14.85 5.38
C ARG A 208 12.41 -15.80 4.23
N ARG A 209 11.24 -15.67 3.64
CA ARG A 209 10.79 -16.50 2.52
C ARG A 209 10.35 -15.60 1.38
N THR A 210 11.25 -15.41 0.44
CA THR A 210 11.05 -14.58 -0.74
C THR A 210 11.21 -15.40 -2.02
N GLU A 211 10.41 -15.03 -3.02
CA GLU A 211 10.57 -15.49 -4.40
C GLU A 211 11.31 -14.40 -5.17
N PHE A 212 12.05 -14.80 -6.20
CA PHE A 212 12.73 -13.84 -7.09
C PHE A 212 12.00 -13.78 -8.42
N LEU A 213 11.89 -12.56 -8.94
CA LEU A 213 11.34 -12.30 -10.27
C LEU A 213 12.23 -11.31 -11.01
N GLU A 214 12.17 -11.37 -12.33
CA GLU A 214 12.91 -10.47 -13.21
C GLU A 214 11.93 -9.71 -14.09
N VAL A 215 12.14 -8.41 -14.20
CA VAL A 215 11.37 -7.53 -15.08
C VAL A 215 12.34 -6.93 -16.08
N GLU A 216 12.08 -7.15 -17.36
CA GLU A 216 12.92 -6.68 -18.45
C GLU A 216 13.19 -5.17 -18.32
N GLU A 217 14.41 -4.75 -18.58
CA GLU A 217 14.94 -3.38 -18.41
C GLU A 217 15.06 -2.88 -16.96
N TYR A 218 14.34 -3.47 -15.98
CA TYR A 218 14.32 -3.03 -14.58
C TYR A 218 15.07 -3.96 -13.63
N GLY A 219 15.47 -5.14 -14.13
CA GLY A 219 16.30 -6.10 -13.41
C GLY A 219 15.56 -6.97 -12.40
N ARG A 220 16.31 -7.45 -11.41
CA ARG A 220 15.84 -8.45 -10.47
C ARG A 220 15.20 -7.84 -9.23
N PHE A 221 14.10 -8.44 -8.81
CA PHE A 221 13.34 -8.10 -7.62
C PHE A 221 13.16 -9.32 -6.71
N GLU A 222 12.74 -9.08 -5.49
CA GLU A 222 12.24 -10.10 -4.58
C GLU A 222 10.80 -9.81 -4.21
N ALA A 223 10.02 -10.84 -3.92
CA ALA A 223 8.66 -10.72 -3.45
C ALA A 223 8.43 -11.61 -2.22
N TYR A 224 7.63 -11.13 -1.28
CA TYR A 224 7.15 -11.88 -0.13
C TYR A 224 5.63 -12.00 -0.16
N ALA A 225 5.09 -13.09 0.43
CA ALA A 225 3.67 -13.38 0.42
C ALA A 225 2.82 -12.25 1.02
N ASN A 226 1.70 -11.90 0.36
CA ASN A 226 0.78 -10.89 0.85
C ASN A 226 -0.51 -11.55 1.40
N ARG A 227 -0.65 -11.56 2.73
CA ARG A 227 -1.88 -11.96 3.44
C ARG A 227 -2.49 -13.29 2.93
N ASP A 228 -3.82 -13.29 2.67
CA ASP A 228 -4.58 -14.47 2.25
C ASP A 228 -4.86 -14.43 0.74
N SER A 229 -4.04 -15.13 -0.04
CA SER A 229 -4.24 -15.28 -1.48
C SER A 229 -5.44 -16.20 -1.81
N LEU A 230 -5.79 -17.12 -0.91
CA LEU A 230 -6.79 -18.18 -1.19
C LEU A 230 -8.20 -17.64 -1.37
N LYS A 231 -8.54 -16.51 -0.73
CA LYS A 231 -9.84 -15.85 -0.90
C LYS A 231 -10.12 -15.40 -2.34
N TYR A 232 -9.07 -15.22 -3.16
CA TYR A 232 -9.21 -14.83 -4.56
C TYR A 232 -9.50 -15.98 -5.52
N ARG A 233 -9.44 -17.24 -5.07
CA ARG A 233 -9.79 -18.41 -5.90
C ARG A 233 -11.21 -18.31 -6.42
N GLU A 234 -12.15 -18.01 -5.54
CA GLU A 234 -13.56 -17.85 -5.90
C GLU A 234 -13.80 -16.60 -6.75
N ILE A 235 -13.16 -15.49 -6.36
CA ILE A 235 -13.32 -14.18 -7.04
C ILE A 235 -12.86 -14.25 -8.50
N TYR A 236 -11.76 -14.96 -8.78
CA TYR A 236 -11.22 -15.13 -10.14
C TYR A 236 -11.82 -16.33 -10.91
N GLY A 237 -12.74 -17.09 -10.31
CA GLY A 237 -13.26 -18.31 -10.93
C GLY A 237 -12.28 -19.49 -10.97
N LEU A 238 -11.22 -19.44 -10.16
CA LEU A 238 -10.08 -20.35 -10.17
C LEU A 238 -10.12 -21.35 -9.00
N GLN A 239 -11.30 -21.94 -8.69
CA GLN A 239 -11.48 -22.79 -7.52
C GLN A 239 -10.53 -24.00 -7.48
N ASP A 240 -10.22 -24.59 -8.65
CA ASP A 240 -9.42 -25.81 -8.81
C ASP A 240 -7.95 -25.54 -9.17
N ILE A 241 -7.50 -24.28 -9.08
CA ILE A 241 -6.12 -23.92 -9.46
C ILE A 241 -5.10 -24.59 -8.53
N GLU A 242 -4.01 -25.10 -9.12
CA GLU A 242 -2.95 -25.78 -8.37
C GLU A 242 -1.99 -24.79 -7.70
N THR A 243 -1.78 -23.59 -8.30
CA THR A 243 -0.94 -22.53 -7.72
C THR A 243 -1.67 -21.20 -7.80
N LEU A 244 -1.88 -20.57 -6.63
CA LEU A 244 -2.38 -19.20 -6.51
C LEU A 244 -1.57 -18.49 -5.43
N TYR A 245 -0.76 -17.51 -5.83
CA TYR A 245 0.15 -16.80 -4.96
C TYR A 245 0.16 -15.31 -5.26
N ARG A 246 -0.11 -14.48 -4.25
CA ARG A 246 -0.02 -13.02 -4.34
C ARG A 246 1.03 -12.52 -3.36
N GLY A 247 1.81 -11.51 -3.77
CA GLY A 247 2.90 -11.01 -2.97
C GLY A 247 3.23 -9.54 -3.21
N THR A 248 4.15 -9.05 -2.41
CA THR A 248 4.62 -7.66 -2.45
C THR A 248 6.06 -7.62 -2.95
N ILE A 249 6.30 -6.83 -4.00
CA ILE A 249 7.63 -6.65 -4.62
C ILE A 249 8.48 -5.67 -3.82
N ARG A 250 9.77 -5.98 -3.72
CA ARG A 250 10.84 -5.09 -3.20
C ARG A 250 12.12 -5.28 -4.02
N ARG A 251 13.07 -4.36 -3.89
CA ARG A 251 14.44 -4.58 -4.38
C ARG A 251 15.10 -5.69 -3.57
N VAL A 252 15.96 -6.46 -4.24
CA VAL A 252 16.67 -7.60 -3.62
C VAL A 252 17.44 -7.15 -2.38
N GLY A 253 17.28 -7.90 -1.29
CA GLY A 253 17.92 -7.64 0.00
C GLY A 253 17.10 -6.76 0.97
N PHE A 254 15.98 -6.17 0.53
CA PHE A 254 15.08 -5.43 1.41
C PHE A 254 14.48 -6.33 2.49
N SER A 255 13.92 -7.48 2.12
CA SER A 255 13.25 -8.38 3.06
C SER A 255 14.20 -8.92 4.13
N LYS A 256 15.44 -9.28 3.75
CA LYS A 256 16.46 -9.70 4.71
C LYS A 256 16.75 -8.60 5.73
N ALA A 257 16.90 -7.35 5.27
CA ALA A 257 17.12 -6.21 6.14
C ALA A 257 15.89 -5.90 7.01
N TRP A 258 14.69 -5.89 6.43
CA TRP A 258 13.45 -5.65 7.17
C TRP A 258 13.21 -6.68 8.27
N ASN A 259 13.58 -7.92 8.02
CA ASN A 259 13.47 -8.99 9.01
C ASN A 259 14.26 -8.71 10.30
N MET A 260 15.25 -7.85 10.28
CA MET A 260 15.96 -7.42 11.50
C MET A 260 15.03 -6.67 12.44
N PHE A 261 14.22 -5.73 11.93
CA PHE A 261 13.22 -5.02 12.73
C PHE A 261 12.13 -5.95 13.26
N VAL A 262 11.72 -6.94 12.46
CA VAL A 262 10.76 -7.96 12.91
C VAL A 262 11.34 -8.80 14.05
N GLN A 263 12.60 -9.23 13.95
CA GLN A 263 13.27 -10.00 15.01
C GLN A 263 13.46 -9.17 16.29
N LEU A 264 13.73 -7.89 16.19
CA LEU A 264 13.84 -6.98 17.31
C LEU A 264 12.49 -6.63 17.95
N GLY A 265 11.37 -6.82 17.26
CA GLY A 265 10.04 -6.40 17.71
C GLY A 265 9.75 -4.92 17.49
N MET A 266 10.59 -4.21 16.73
CA MET A 266 10.42 -2.77 16.44
C MET A 266 9.20 -2.47 15.55
N THR A 267 8.63 -3.49 14.91
CA THR A 267 7.41 -3.37 14.09
C THR A 267 6.12 -3.57 14.88
N ASP A 268 6.20 -3.84 16.18
CA ASP A 268 5.03 -4.11 17.02
C ASP A 268 4.23 -2.83 17.29
N ASP A 269 2.91 -2.93 17.15
CA ASP A 269 1.95 -1.83 17.35
C ASP A 269 0.98 -2.08 18.50
N THR A 270 1.22 -3.11 19.31
CA THR A 270 0.26 -3.58 20.33
C THR A 270 0.47 -2.98 21.71
N TYR A 271 1.60 -2.34 21.95
CA TYR A 271 1.93 -1.72 23.23
C TYR A 271 2.65 -0.39 23.07
N ILE A 272 2.60 0.42 24.11
CA ILE A 272 3.22 1.76 24.18
C ILE A 272 4.55 1.65 24.92
N ILE A 273 5.55 2.40 24.46
CA ILE A 273 6.82 2.60 25.17
C ILE A 273 6.68 3.78 26.12
N ASP A 274 6.92 3.53 27.41
CA ASP A 274 6.90 4.55 28.44
C ASP A 274 7.96 5.62 28.18
N ASN A 275 7.60 6.89 28.40
CA ASN A 275 8.50 8.04 28.24
C ASN A 275 9.13 8.16 26.84
N SER A 276 8.43 7.67 25.80
CA SER A 276 8.94 7.59 24.43
C SER A 276 9.34 8.95 23.85
N GLU A 277 8.76 10.05 24.33
CA GLU A 277 9.08 11.42 23.88
C GLU A 277 10.48 11.90 24.27
N ASN A 278 11.11 11.29 25.29
CA ASN A 278 12.38 11.74 25.85
C ASN A 278 13.57 10.82 25.50
N ILE A 279 13.31 9.63 24.92
CA ILE A 279 14.38 8.70 24.56
C ILE A 279 15.03 9.05 23.23
N SER A 280 16.33 8.78 23.12
CA SER A 280 17.07 8.88 21.87
C SER A 280 16.84 7.67 20.96
N TYR A 281 17.21 7.78 19.67
CA TYR A 281 17.21 6.63 18.74
C TYR A 281 18.09 5.49 19.25
N ARG A 282 19.24 5.83 19.88
CA ARG A 282 20.12 4.84 20.50
C ARG A 282 19.44 4.11 21.66
N GLU A 283 18.78 4.85 22.55
CA GLU A 283 18.05 4.26 23.68
C GLU A 283 16.90 3.40 23.20
N PHE A 284 16.10 3.87 22.23
CA PHE A 284 15.07 3.07 21.60
C PHE A 284 15.61 1.75 21.07
N THR A 285 16.71 1.78 20.32
CA THR A 285 17.36 0.57 19.81
C THR A 285 17.77 -0.37 20.93
N ASN A 286 18.29 0.18 22.02
CA ASN A 286 18.74 -0.61 23.18
C ASN A 286 17.62 -1.29 23.95
N LEU A 287 16.37 -0.79 23.88
CA LEU A 287 15.23 -1.40 24.60
C LEU A 287 14.96 -2.85 24.17
N PHE A 288 15.31 -3.22 22.96
CA PHE A 288 15.05 -4.55 22.40
C PHE A 288 16.22 -5.53 22.53
N LEU A 289 17.33 -5.07 23.14
CA LEU A 289 18.55 -5.86 23.24
C LEU A 289 18.76 -6.43 24.64
N PRO A 290 19.39 -7.60 24.76
CA PRO A 290 19.76 -8.14 26.06
C PRO A 290 20.62 -7.15 26.86
N TYR A 291 20.43 -7.14 28.19
CA TYR A 291 21.27 -6.33 29.07
C TYR A 291 22.70 -6.85 29.06
N HIS A 292 23.66 -5.95 28.91
CA HIS A 292 25.08 -6.20 29.15
C HIS A 292 25.70 -4.95 29.75
N PRO A 293 26.52 -5.05 30.82
CA PRO A 293 26.99 -3.90 31.59
C PRO A 293 28.04 -3.03 30.84
N THR A 294 28.79 -3.61 29.92
CA THR A 294 29.93 -2.95 29.25
C THR A 294 29.83 -2.88 27.74
N ASP A 295 29.01 -3.72 27.10
CA ASP A 295 28.91 -3.75 25.65
C ASP A 295 28.13 -2.56 25.12
N SER A 296 28.64 -1.98 24.03
CA SER A 296 27.93 -0.92 23.32
C SER A 296 26.64 -1.45 22.67
N VAL A 297 25.70 -0.56 22.40
CA VAL A 297 24.41 -0.91 21.73
C VAL A 297 24.69 -1.55 20.38
N GLU A 298 25.68 -1.04 19.64
CA GLU A 298 26.13 -1.56 18.34
C GLU A 298 26.61 -3.01 18.44
N LEU A 299 27.46 -3.31 19.43
CA LEU A 299 27.97 -4.66 19.64
C LEU A 299 26.85 -5.61 20.04
N LYS A 300 26.01 -5.22 20.99
CA LYS A 300 24.84 -6.03 21.43
C LYS A 300 23.91 -6.35 20.25
N LEU A 301 23.61 -5.38 19.41
CA LEU A 301 22.72 -5.57 18.26
C LEU A 301 23.35 -6.54 17.23
N ARG A 302 24.61 -6.35 16.91
CA ARG A 302 25.31 -7.25 15.98
C ARG A 302 25.35 -8.70 16.49
N LEU A 303 25.66 -8.89 17.76
CA LEU A 303 25.65 -10.22 18.40
C LEU A 303 24.25 -10.84 18.39
N TYR A 304 23.23 -10.06 18.73
CA TYR A 304 21.84 -10.52 18.78
C TYR A 304 21.30 -10.95 17.42
N LEU A 305 21.64 -10.20 16.36
CA LEU A 305 21.20 -10.49 14.99
C LEU A 305 22.15 -11.42 14.24
N GLY A 306 23.34 -11.72 14.77
CA GLY A 306 24.37 -12.52 14.08
C GLY A 306 24.91 -11.83 12.82
N ILE A 307 25.21 -10.52 12.91
CA ILE A 307 25.66 -9.69 11.79
C ILE A 307 27.14 -9.32 11.99
N ASP A 308 27.97 -9.52 10.97
CA ASP A 308 29.36 -9.07 10.96
C ASP A 308 29.45 -7.57 10.68
N GLN A 309 30.59 -6.96 11.06
CA GLN A 309 30.79 -5.52 10.93
C GLN A 309 30.91 -5.06 9.47
N ASP A 310 31.28 -5.96 8.59
CA ASP A 310 31.40 -5.75 7.13
C ASP A 310 30.20 -6.25 6.33
N ASP A 311 29.14 -6.76 6.99
CA ASP A 311 27.89 -7.15 6.31
C ASP A 311 27.14 -5.88 5.84
N ILE A 312 26.62 -5.91 4.61
CA ILE A 312 25.78 -4.84 4.05
C ILE A 312 24.55 -4.57 4.94
N MET A 313 24.06 -5.55 5.68
CA MET A 313 22.94 -5.37 6.64
C MET A 313 23.33 -4.42 7.77
N TRP A 314 24.59 -4.47 8.21
CA TRP A 314 25.09 -3.52 9.22
C TRP A 314 25.07 -2.08 8.69
N TYR A 315 25.55 -1.85 7.47
CA TYR A 315 25.57 -0.53 6.86
C TYR A 315 24.15 0.02 6.63
N LYS A 316 23.17 -0.83 6.29
CA LYS A 316 21.76 -0.44 6.21
C LYS A 316 21.20 0.08 7.54
N LEU A 317 21.61 -0.51 8.67
CA LEU A 317 21.19 -0.04 10.00
C LEU A 317 21.89 1.26 10.39
N LEU A 318 23.18 1.42 10.05
CA LEU A 318 23.93 2.65 10.28
C LEU A 318 23.33 3.85 9.52
N GLU A 319 22.91 3.63 8.27
CA GLU A 319 22.30 4.68 7.43
C GLU A 319 21.03 5.27 8.05
N LEU A 320 20.31 4.51 8.86
CA LEU A 320 19.09 4.96 9.56
C LEU A 320 19.37 5.73 10.85
N ASP A 321 20.64 5.91 11.20
CA ASP A 321 21.05 6.67 12.39
C ASP A 321 20.54 6.11 13.72
N LEU A 322 20.27 4.79 13.76
CA LEU A 322 19.67 4.07 14.88
C LEU A 322 20.47 4.15 16.18
N PHE A 323 21.76 4.50 16.09
CA PHE A 323 22.68 4.57 17.23
C PHE A 323 22.96 6.00 17.70
N ASN A 324 22.24 6.98 17.15
CA ASN A 324 22.45 8.39 17.47
C ASN A 324 21.88 8.72 18.87
N PRO A 325 22.75 9.15 19.82
CA PRO A 325 22.30 9.50 21.16
C PRO A 325 21.65 10.89 21.25
N ASN A 326 21.78 11.72 20.20
CA ASN A 326 21.30 13.10 20.20
C ASN A 326 19.97 13.28 19.44
N LYS A 327 19.56 12.32 18.63
CA LYS A 327 18.25 12.33 17.98
C LYS A 327 17.21 11.78 18.94
N ILE A 328 16.28 12.63 19.33
CA ILE A 328 15.18 12.26 20.24
C ILE A 328 13.96 11.84 19.44
N VAL A 329 13.28 10.80 19.94
CA VAL A 329 12.05 10.26 19.34
C VAL A 329 10.95 11.32 19.29
N ALA A 330 10.77 12.11 20.34
CA ALA A 330 9.82 13.22 20.45
C ALA A 330 8.34 12.82 20.10
N LEU A 331 7.97 11.57 20.35
CA LEU A 331 6.61 11.06 20.19
C LEU A 331 6.11 10.58 21.55
N LYS A 332 5.03 11.17 22.05
CA LYS A 332 4.45 10.80 23.34
C LYS A 332 3.56 9.56 23.20
N ASN A 333 3.70 8.63 24.17
CA ASN A 333 2.91 7.40 24.22
C ASN A 333 2.95 6.61 22.90
N ALA A 334 4.13 6.53 22.29
CA ALA A 334 4.30 5.89 20.99
C ALA A 334 4.53 4.39 21.10
N THR A 335 3.99 3.64 20.13
CA THR A 335 4.30 2.22 19.97
C THR A 335 5.67 2.04 19.30
N PRO A 336 6.32 0.86 19.41
CA PRO A 336 7.54 0.55 18.67
C PRO A 336 7.43 0.87 17.18
N ALA A 337 6.32 0.45 16.55
CA ALA A 337 6.07 0.69 15.14
C ALA A 337 5.95 2.18 14.78
N GLN A 338 5.38 3.02 15.65
CA GLN A 338 5.31 4.47 15.44
C GLN A 338 6.69 5.12 15.52
N ILE A 339 7.52 4.66 16.46
CA ILE A 339 8.89 5.16 16.58
C ILE A 339 9.73 4.73 15.37
N LEU A 340 9.62 3.47 14.95
CA LEU A 340 10.29 3.00 13.73
C LEU A 340 9.86 3.80 12.50
N GLU A 341 8.55 4.05 12.33
CA GLU A 341 8.02 4.89 11.25
C GLU A 341 8.66 6.28 11.23
N LYS A 342 8.82 6.91 12.40
CA LYS A 342 9.49 8.21 12.54
C LYS A 342 10.94 8.13 12.08
N ILE A 343 11.71 7.16 12.58
CA ILE A 343 13.12 6.96 12.23
C ILE A 343 13.28 6.76 10.73
N LEU A 344 12.48 5.89 10.15
CA LEU A 344 12.50 5.61 8.71
C LEU A 344 12.10 6.83 7.88
N SER A 345 11.14 7.63 8.34
CA SER A 345 10.68 8.83 7.65
C SER A 345 11.77 9.89 7.53
N ASP A 346 12.70 9.97 8.50
CA ASP A 346 13.83 10.88 8.43
C ASP A 346 14.78 10.56 7.25
N SER A 347 14.86 9.28 6.85
CA SER A 347 15.77 8.80 5.79
C SER A 347 15.05 8.47 4.48
N TRP A 348 13.77 8.09 4.52
CA TRP A 348 13.05 7.53 3.36
C TRP A 348 11.98 8.47 2.79
N THR A 349 11.93 9.72 3.21
CA THR A 349 11.05 10.70 2.58
C THR A 349 11.56 11.06 1.19
N LEU A 350 10.67 11.05 0.19
CA LEU A 350 11.00 11.51 -1.16
C LEU A 350 11.41 12.98 -1.15
N ALA A 351 12.54 13.29 -1.76
CA ALA A 351 12.91 14.67 -2.08
C ALA A 351 11.97 15.23 -3.18
N PRO A 352 11.89 16.57 -3.36
CA PRO A 352 10.98 17.17 -4.34
C PRO A 352 11.10 16.60 -5.75
N GLU A 353 12.32 16.31 -6.20
CA GLU A 353 12.62 15.80 -7.56
C GLU A 353 12.65 14.27 -7.63
N ASP A 354 12.51 13.59 -6.50
CA ASP A 354 12.53 12.13 -6.49
C ASP A 354 11.29 11.56 -7.20
N LYS A 355 11.55 10.54 -7.99
CA LYS A 355 10.53 9.73 -8.65
C LYS A 355 10.39 8.39 -7.97
N ASP A 356 9.17 7.98 -7.79
CA ASP A 356 8.84 6.62 -7.41
C ASP A 356 8.57 5.76 -8.63
N MET A 357 8.44 4.46 -8.40
CA MET A 357 8.13 3.47 -9.40
C MET A 357 7.13 2.47 -8.82
N VAL A 358 6.14 2.08 -9.60
CA VAL A 358 5.28 0.93 -9.33
C VAL A 358 5.65 -0.17 -10.29
N VAL A 359 5.88 -1.37 -9.76
CA VAL A 359 6.08 -2.59 -10.53
C VAL A 359 4.96 -3.56 -10.20
N MET A 360 4.33 -4.11 -11.23
CA MET A 360 3.37 -5.20 -11.15
C MET A 360 3.82 -6.32 -12.07
N TYR A 361 3.73 -7.56 -11.59
CA TYR A 361 4.11 -8.75 -12.33
C TYR A 361 3.07 -9.84 -12.12
N HIS A 362 2.60 -10.42 -13.22
CA HIS A 362 1.73 -11.59 -13.22
C HIS A 362 2.39 -12.73 -13.97
N LYS A 363 2.27 -13.93 -13.43
CA LYS A 363 2.63 -15.16 -14.11
C LYS A 363 1.40 -16.06 -14.23
N PHE A 364 1.12 -16.52 -15.43
CA PHE A 364 0.01 -17.40 -15.76
C PHE A 364 0.55 -18.71 -16.31
N GLY A 365 0.20 -19.83 -15.68
CA GLY A 365 0.43 -21.17 -16.20
C GLY A 365 -0.92 -21.80 -16.56
N TYR A 366 -0.99 -22.40 -17.75
CA TYR A 366 -2.23 -23.01 -18.23
C TYR A 366 -1.97 -24.21 -19.14
N ILE A 367 -2.98 -25.05 -19.32
CA ILE A 367 -2.95 -26.17 -20.25
C ILE A 367 -3.84 -25.81 -21.45
N LEU A 368 -3.26 -25.85 -22.65
CA LEU A 368 -3.98 -25.67 -23.93
C LEU A 368 -3.64 -26.81 -24.89
N ASN A 369 -4.63 -27.51 -25.38
CA ASN A 369 -4.46 -28.68 -26.27
C ASN A 369 -3.52 -29.75 -25.68
N GLY A 370 -3.61 -29.98 -24.37
CA GLY A 370 -2.77 -30.95 -23.63
C GLY A 370 -1.34 -30.50 -23.35
N GLN A 371 -0.96 -29.28 -23.75
CA GLN A 371 0.38 -28.71 -23.52
C GLN A 371 0.35 -27.66 -22.41
N LYS A 372 1.35 -27.71 -21.51
CA LYS A 372 1.58 -26.63 -20.55
C LYS A 372 2.17 -25.43 -21.26
N LYS A 373 1.62 -24.26 -20.95
CA LYS A 373 2.09 -22.95 -21.46
C LYS A 373 2.17 -21.96 -20.32
N GLU A 374 3.01 -20.95 -20.47
CA GLU A 374 3.17 -19.85 -19.53
C GLU A 374 3.09 -18.50 -20.24
N ILE A 375 2.58 -17.50 -19.55
CA ILE A 375 2.57 -16.10 -19.95
C ILE A 375 3.05 -15.30 -18.76
N ASP A 376 4.04 -14.44 -18.95
CA ASP A 376 4.43 -13.39 -18.02
C ASP A 376 3.87 -12.06 -18.52
N SER A 377 3.31 -11.28 -17.61
CA SER A 377 2.81 -9.94 -17.88
C SER A 377 3.31 -8.99 -16.81
N ASN A 378 3.90 -7.89 -17.21
CA ASN A 378 4.38 -6.90 -16.28
C ASN A 378 3.90 -5.49 -16.64
N MET A 379 3.85 -4.63 -15.65
CA MET A 379 3.60 -3.20 -15.77
C MET A 379 4.62 -2.46 -14.92
N VAL A 380 5.26 -1.47 -15.51
CA VAL A 380 6.08 -0.50 -14.78
C VAL A 380 5.52 0.89 -15.03
N CYS A 381 5.27 1.62 -13.94
CA CYS A 381 4.85 3.02 -13.97
C CYS A 381 5.86 3.84 -13.19
N ILE A 382 6.37 4.92 -13.77
CA ILE A 382 7.28 5.86 -13.10
C ILE A 382 6.54 7.15 -12.79
N GLY A 383 6.76 7.70 -11.61
CA GLY A 383 6.25 9.00 -11.19
C GLY A 383 6.97 10.15 -11.88
N ASP A 384 6.38 11.33 -11.81
CA ASP A 384 7.00 12.53 -12.36
C ASP A 384 7.85 13.25 -11.31
N ASP A 385 7.31 13.32 -10.08
CA ASP A 385 7.91 13.98 -8.91
C ASP A 385 7.26 13.46 -7.60
N GLN A 386 7.56 14.08 -6.47
CA GLN A 386 6.99 13.68 -5.16
C GLN A 386 5.48 13.95 -5.04
N THR A 387 4.85 14.68 -5.98
CA THR A 387 3.41 15.01 -5.99
C THR A 387 2.63 14.10 -6.94
N TYR A 388 3.13 13.95 -8.16
CA TYR A 388 2.56 13.09 -9.20
C TYR A 388 3.32 11.78 -9.28
N THR A 389 3.28 11.08 -8.17
CA THR A 389 3.97 9.81 -8.01
C THR A 389 3.36 8.71 -8.88
N ALA A 390 4.12 7.67 -9.19
CA ALA A 390 3.60 6.45 -9.81
C ALA A 390 2.46 5.86 -8.98
N MET A 391 2.58 5.91 -7.65
CA MET A 391 1.53 5.48 -6.74
C MET A 391 0.27 6.35 -6.90
N ALA A 392 0.40 7.68 -7.02
CA ALA A 392 -0.75 8.57 -7.23
C ALA A 392 -1.44 8.33 -8.59
N LYS A 393 -0.66 8.03 -9.63
CA LYS A 393 -1.17 7.68 -10.96
C LYS A 393 -1.95 6.37 -10.92
N THR A 394 -1.33 5.31 -10.41
CA THR A 394 -1.89 3.95 -10.47
C THR A 394 -3.02 3.70 -9.47
N VAL A 395 -3.02 4.38 -8.32
CA VAL A 395 -4.15 4.30 -7.37
C VAL A 395 -5.28 5.26 -7.76
N GLY A 396 -4.95 6.46 -8.24
CA GLY A 396 -5.93 7.52 -8.44
C GLY A 396 -6.64 7.47 -9.80
N LEU A 397 -5.92 7.25 -10.90
CA LEU A 397 -6.51 7.32 -12.25
C LEU A 397 -7.62 6.28 -12.49
N PRO A 398 -7.56 5.03 -11.96
CA PRO A 398 -8.66 4.10 -12.14
C PRO A 398 -10.00 4.55 -11.52
N LEU A 399 -9.96 5.50 -10.57
CA LEU A 399 -11.15 6.06 -9.93
C LEU A 399 -11.81 7.16 -10.76
N ALA A 400 -11.12 7.70 -11.76
CA ALA A 400 -11.60 8.77 -12.63
C ALA A 400 -12.40 8.23 -13.82
#